data_5015fa3a1cced07e22afcc110662dc67
#
_entry.id   5015fa3a1cced07e22afcc110662dc67
#
_cell.length_a   1.000
_cell.length_b   1.000
_cell.length_c   1.000
_cell.angle_alpha   90.00
_cell.angle_beta   90.00
_cell.angle_gamma   90.00
#
_symmetry.space_group_name_H-M   'P 1'
#
loop_
_entity.id
_entity.type
_entity.pdbx_description
1 polymer ?
#
loop_
_entity_poly.entity_id
_entity_poly.type
_entity_poly.pdbx_seq_one_letter_code
_entity_poly.pdbx_strand_id
1 'polypeptide(L)'
;LGSGWHPPLFREECRSLLGPIETLHPRLTFVTQSDSVLERISGASLVDDVIHSTSRLWVYEREVSAVDIATYIDEWAESFLSAGSFAVRARKLGTGVCDLSRREIESEVGAKISSNQRPVDLENPDSEIVVILAGPGESSGHWDDAQQNPLILWGIRDRSFPGTYVGTSPTKRPFFKPVTMDPRLARLMVSLSFFRGPPSVVVDPFCGTGGIAIEASMLGLETFASDLDSRMVEGTIVNLDWAKGEGSYRVERCSADGIHEVWGNLEGCSFVFDPPYGRNAWTSEDGLDVFLGALSSARKMSQDGTVCTMLPANPDALKGPVSDQLQVMGMDWDDLKGRIMESGWNVRSAIPVRVHKSLSRLVVLCHPSD
;
A
#
# COMPACT_ATOMS: atom_id res chain seq x y z
N LEU A 1 -4.10 0.74 11.07
CA LEU A 1 -2.99 1.69 11.24
C LEU A 1 -1.96 1.49 10.14
N GLY A 2 -1.62 2.57 9.47
CA GLY A 2 -0.70 2.57 8.33
C GLY A 2 0.70 3.05 8.64
N SER A 3 1.60 2.71 7.71
CA SER A 3 2.97 3.16 7.68
C SER A 3 3.07 4.69 7.55
N GLY A 4 3.98 5.30 8.28
CA GLY A 4 4.32 6.72 8.14
C GLY A 4 5.14 7.05 6.90
N TRP A 5 5.57 6.05 6.13
CA TRP A 5 6.35 6.29 4.93
C TRP A 5 5.56 7.03 3.85
N HIS A 6 4.33 6.59 3.57
CA HIS A 6 3.51 7.20 2.53
C HIS A 6 2.00 7.06 2.84
N PRO A 7 1.43 7.90 3.69
CA PRO A 7 0.03 7.81 4.10
C PRO A 7 -0.99 7.83 2.94
N PRO A 8 -0.86 8.64 1.88
CA PRO A 8 -1.77 8.56 0.73
C PRO A 8 -1.81 7.18 0.06
N LEU A 9 -0.66 6.55 -0.16
CA LEU A 9 -0.59 5.20 -0.73
C LEU A 9 -1.12 4.12 0.23
N PHE A 10 -0.88 4.27 1.54
CA PHE A 10 -1.50 3.40 2.54
C PHE A 10 -3.03 3.40 2.43
N ARG A 11 -3.64 4.59 2.35
CA ARG A 11 -5.09 4.69 2.22
C ARG A 11 -5.61 4.13 0.89
N GLU A 12 -4.87 4.34 -0.19
CA GLU A 12 -5.24 3.77 -1.49
C GLU A 12 -5.06 2.25 -1.51
N GLU A 13 -4.03 1.70 -0.87
CA GLU A 13 -3.88 0.25 -0.68
C GLU A 13 -5.08 -0.33 0.11
N CYS A 14 -5.47 0.32 1.21
CA CYS A 14 -6.66 -0.09 1.96
C CYS A 14 -7.92 -0.04 1.10
N ARG A 15 -8.14 1.02 0.28
CA ARG A 15 -9.29 1.10 -0.64
C ARG A 15 -9.26 0.01 -1.70
N SER A 16 -8.10 -0.30 -2.23
CA SER A 16 -7.94 -1.34 -3.26
C SER A 16 -8.24 -2.72 -2.70
N LEU A 17 -7.79 -3.01 -1.49
CA LEU A 17 -7.96 -4.32 -0.84
C LEU A 17 -9.35 -4.49 -0.20
N LEU A 18 -9.92 -3.46 0.38
CA LEU A 18 -11.11 -3.55 1.24
C LEU A 18 -12.37 -2.90 0.65
N GLY A 19 -12.22 -2.08 -0.39
CA GLY A 19 -13.30 -1.22 -0.89
C GLY A 19 -13.39 0.10 -0.12
N PRO A 20 -14.58 0.67 0.05
CA PRO A 20 -14.75 1.96 0.74
C PRO A 20 -14.23 1.94 2.17
N ILE A 21 -13.45 2.96 2.53
CA ILE A 21 -12.91 3.16 3.87
C ILE A 21 -13.29 4.56 4.40
N GLU A 22 -13.40 4.70 5.70
CA GLU A 22 -13.41 6.00 6.38
C GLU A 22 -11.97 6.39 6.73
N THR A 23 -11.52 7.59 6.38
CA THR A 23 -10.23 8.13 6.77
C THR A 23 -10.40 8.94 8.05
N LEU A 24 -9.81 8.46 9.14
CA LEU A 24 -9.86 9.14 10.44
C LEU A 24 -8.67 10.10 10.65
N HIS A 25 -7.53 9.76 10.09
CA HIS A 25 -6.27 10.49 10.16
C HIS A 25 -5.39 10.02 8.99
N PRO A 26 -4.36 10.73 8.53
CA PRO A 26 -3.48 10.27 7.44
C PRO A 26 -3.07 8.80 7.54
N ARG A 27 -2.79 8.31 8.73
CA ARG A 27 -2.35 6.94 9.01
C ARG A 27 -3.40 6.05 9.67
N LEU A 28 -4.65 6.51 9.79
CA LEU A 28 -5.74 5.73 10.38
C LEU A 28 -6.91 5.65 9.41
N THR A 29 -7.25 4.43 9.04
CA THR A 29 -8.46 4.12 8.29
C THR A 29 -9.37 3.22 9.12
N PHE A 30 -10.66 3.38 8.94
CA PHE A 30 -11.67 2.54 9.55
C PHE A 30 -12.51 1.88 8.47
N VAL A 31 -12.84 0.61 8.71
CA VAL A 31 -13.75 -0.18 7.87
C VAL A 31 -14.77 -0.86 8.78
N THR A 32 -15.98 -1.01 8.29
CA THR A 32 -16.95 -1.85 8.99
C THR A 32 -16.46 -3.30 8.93
N GLN A 33 -16.44 -3.97 10.07
CA GLN A 33 -15.95 -5.34 10.19
C GLN A 33 -16.69 -6.27 9.23
N SER A 34 -15.90 -7.05 8.46
CA SER A 34 -16.36 -8.25 7.75
C SER A 34 -15.39 -9.39 8.02
N ASP A 35 -15.86 -10.62 7.99
CA ASP A 35 -15.05 -11.81 8.31
C ASP A 35 -13.81 -11.98 7.42
N SER A 36 -13.80 -11.34 6.24
CA SER A 36 -12.70 -11.43 5.28
C SER A 36 -11.67 -10.30 5.33
N VAL A 37 -11.82 -9.30 6.23
CA VAL A 37 -10.91 -8.13 6.27
C VAL A 37 -9.47 -8.55 6.50
N LEU A 38 -9.21 -9.40 7.47
CA LEU A 38 -7.85 -9.84 7.81
C LEU A 38 -7.19 -10.61 6.67
N GLU A 39 -7.91 -11.53 6.05
CA GLU A 39 -7.43 -12.29 4.90
C GLU A 39 -7.01 -11.35 3.77
N ARG A 40 -7.86 -10.37 3.43
CA ARG A 40 -7.61 -9.41 2.33
C ARG A 40 -6.42 -8.50 2.58
N ILE A 41 -6.13 -8.12 3.82
CA ILE A 41 -5.03 -7.22 4.15
C ILE A 41 -3.78 -7.94 4.66
N SER A 42 -3.80 -9.25 4.84
CA SER A 42 -2.64 -10.03 5.33
C SER A 42 -1.39 -9.86 4.48
N GLY A 43 -1.57 -9.63 3.18
CA GLY A 43 -0.51 -9.36 2.22
C GLY A 43 -0.19 -7.88 1.98
N ALA A 44 -0.84 -6.95 2.69
CA ALA A 44 -0.67 -5.52 2.47
C ALA A 44 0.75 -5.04 2.79
N SER A 45 1.22 -4.10 1.98
CA SER A 45 2.57 -3.54 2.08
C SER A 45 2.70 -2.42 3.12
N LEU A 46 1.66 -1.60 3.27
CA LEU A 46 1.69 -0.38 4.08
C LEU A 46 0.81 -0.43 5.33
N VAL A 47 0.18 -1.57 5.62
CA VAL A 47 -0.53 -1.77 6.88
C VAL A 47 0.46 -2.24 7.94
N ASP A 48 0.58 -1.47 9.02
CA ASP A 48 1.48 -1.79 10.13
C ASP A 48 0.78 -2.57 11.25
N ASP A 49 -0.53 -2.32 11.44
CA ASP A 49 -1.27 -2.91 12.53
C ASP A 49 -2.78 -2.93 12.27
N VAL A 50 -3.47 -3.91 12.82
CA VAL A 50 -4.92 -4.05 12.79
C VAL A 50 -5.46 -4.03 14.22
N ILE A 51 -6.49 -3.23 14.42
CA ILE A 51 -7.12 -3.04 15.72
C ILE A 51 -8.62 -3.25 15.54
N HIS A 52 -9.19 -4.13 16.33
CA HIS A 52 -10.63 -4.42 16.29
C HIS A 52 -11.34 -3.99 17.60
N SER A 53 -12.65 -4.13 17.66
CA SER A 53 -13.49 -3.70 18.79
C SER A 53 -13.23 -2.26 19.20
N THR A 54 -13.00 -1.40 18.20
CA THR A 54 -12.50 -0.05 18.42
C THR A 54 -13.57 0.89 18.96
N SER A 55 -13.13 1.84 19.79
CA SER A 55 -13.88 3.04 20.15
C SER A 55 -13.02 4.27 19.94
N ARG A 56 -13.65 5.45 19.84
CA ARG A 56 -12.93 6.68 19.53
C ARG A 56 -13.56 7.90 20.21
N LEU A 57 -12.71 8.89 20.48
CA LEU A 57 -13.07 10.19 21.02
C LEU A 57 -12.44 11.29 20.19
N TRP A 58 -13.26 12.14 19.55
CA TRP A 58 -12.79 13.36 18.92
C TRP A 58 -12.54 14.43 19.97
N VAL A 59 -11.35 15.03 19.94
CA VAL A 59 -10.92 16.04 20.92
C VAL A 59 -10.91 17.41 20.26
N TYR A 60 -12.08 18.04 20.23
CA TYR A 60 -12.24 19.42 19.76
C TYR A 60 -12.25 20.36 20.97
N GLU A 61 -11.35 21.34 21.02
CA GLU A 61 -11.37 22.48 21.96
C GLU A 61 -11.57 22.14 23.46
N ARG A 62 -11.40 20.88 23.88
CA ARG A 62 -11.47 20.49 25.28
C ARG A 62 -10.17 19.83 25.74
N GLU A 63 -9.82 20.08 26.99
CA GLU A 63 -8.79 19.31 27.64
C GLU A 63 -9.34 17.95 28.06
N VAL A 64 -8.55 16.89 27.81
CA VAL A 64 -8.84 15.53 28.23
C VAL A 64 -7.62 15.02 28.98
N SER A 65 -7.81 14.56 30.21
CA SER A 65 -6.74 14.00 31.01
C SER A 65 -6.55 12.50 30.77
N ALA A 66 -5.40 11.94 31.18
CA ALA A 66 -5.17 10.50 31.14
C ALA A 66 -6.19 9.72 31.99
N VAL A 67 -6.65 10.29 33.09
CA VAL A 67 -7.68 9.69 33.98
C VAL A 67 -9.04 9.63 33.29
N ASP A 68 -9.43 10.68 32.54
CA ASP A 68 -10.67 10.65 31.74
C ASP A 68 -10.62 9.55 30.71
N ILE A 69 -9.49 9.44 29.97
CA ILE A 69 -9.28 8.40 28.96
C ILE A 69 -9.33 7.02 29.60
N ALA A 70 -8.67 6.83 30.74
CA ALA A 70 -8.69 5.56 31.46
C ALA A 70 -10.12 5.16 31.87
N THR A 71 -10.95 6.13 32.24
CA THR A 71 -12.35 5.89 32.56
C THR A 71 -13.17 5.43 31.37
N TYR A 72 -13.03 6.09 30.20
CA TYR A 72 -13.70 5.64 28.96
C TYR A 72 -13.24 4.25 28.51
N ILE A 73 -11.94 3.95 28.66
CA ILE A 73 -11.40 2.65 28.27
C ILE A 73 -11.84 1.54 29.24
N ASP A 74 -11.97 1.83 30.53
CA ASP A 74 -12.49 0.90 31.51
C ASP A 74 -13.95 0.51 31.23
N GLU A 75 -14.81 1.49 30.96
CA GLU A 75 -16.21 1.24 30.55
C GLU A 75 -16.28 0.40 29.26
N TRP A 76 -15.44 0.69 28.29
CA TRP A 76 -15.33 -0.08 27.06
C TRP A 76 -14.82 -1.51 27.31
N ALA A 77 -13.85 -1.67 28.20
CA ALA A 77 -13.24 -2.95 28.54
C ALA A 77 -14.23 -3.96 29.13
N GLU A 78 -15.25 -3.48 29.84
CA GLU A 78 -16.33 -4.35 30.39
C GLU A 78 -17.10 -5.08 29.27
N SER A 79 -17.19 -4.48 28.08
CA SER A 79 -17.94 -5.06 26.96
C SER A 79 -17.06 -5.86 25.97
N PHE A 80 -15.78 -5.52 25.87
CA PHE A 80 -14.93 -6.00 24.77
C PHE A 80 -13.68 -6.75 25.23
N LEU A 81 -13.23 -6.59 26.48
CA LEU A 81 -12.04 -7.26 26.99
C LEU A 81 -12.43 -8.51 27.80
N SER A 82 -12.04 -9.67 27.32
CA SER A 82 -12.25 -10.93 28.04
C SER A 82 -11.42 -11.01 29.33
N ALA A 83 -11.74 -11.96 30.21
CA ALA A 83 -10.86 -12.31 31.30
C ALA A 83 -9.53 -12.86 30.78
N GLY A 84 -8.42 -12.55 31.46
CA GLY A 84 -7.07 -12.90 31.05
C GLY A 84 -6.11 -11.73 31.24
N SER A 85 -4.84 -11.98 31.08
CA SER A 85 -3.80 -10.96 31.18
C SER A 85 -3.86 -9.95 30.03
N PHE A 86 -3.46 -8.70 30.32
CA PHE A 86 -3.43 -7.68 29.28
C PHE A 86 -2.24 -6.74 29.40
N ALA A 87 -1.92 -6.06 28.29
CA ALA A 87 -1.02 -4.92 28.25
C ALA A 87 -1.69 -3.73 27.55
N VAL A 88 -1.28 -2.52 27.90
CA VAL A 88 -1.65 -1.29 27.22
C VAL A 88 -0.47 -0.77 26.42
N ARG A 89 -0.68 -0.42 25.15
CA ARG A 89 0.34 0.12 24.25
C ARG A 89 -0.16 1.44 23.65
N ALA A 90 0.40 2.54 24.12
CA ALA A 90 0.06 3.86 23.59
C ALA A 90 0.98 4.27 22.43
N ARG A 91 0.40 4.87 21.40
CA ARG A 91 1.12 5.41 20.23
C ARG A 91 0.70 6.84 19.96
N LYS A 92 1.66 7.67 19.52
CA LYS A 92 1.39 9.02 19.05
C LYS A 92 1.52 9.08 17.54
N LEU A 93 0.58 9.78 16.89
CA LEU A 93 0.66 10.18 15.49
C LEU A 93 0.68 11.70 15.44
N GLY A 94 1.56 12.26 14.64
CA GLY A 94 1.82 13.71 14.64
C GLY A 94 2.28 14.20 16.03
N THR A 95 1.75 15.32 16.48
CA THR A 95 2.05 15.88 17.81
C THR A 95 1.36 15.15 18.97
N GLY A 96 0.43 14.24 18.65
CA GLY A 96 -0.45 13.62 19.64
C GLY A 96 -1.61 14.53 20.06
N VAL A 97 -2.18 14.28 21.23
CA VAL A 97 -3.38 14.97 21.75
C VAL A 97 -3.12 15.45 23.17
N CYS A 98 -3.49 16.69 23.48
CA CYS A 98 -3.53 17.29 24.83
C CYS A 98 -2.23 17.10 25.65
N ASP A 99 -1.05 17.19 25.03
CA ASP A 99 0.28 16.97 25.64
C ASP A 99 0.44 15.64 26.42
N LEU A 100 -0.52 14.73 26.31
CA LEU A 100 -0.50 13.44 26.97
C LEU A 100 0.73 12.61 26.55
N SER A 101 1.40 12.04 27.53
CA SER A 101 2.50 11.11 27.26
C SER A 101 1.99 9.68 27.06
N ARG A 102 2.72 8.86 26.27
CA ARG A 102 2.38 7.44 26.13
C ARG A 102 2.43 6.70 27.46
N ARG A 103 3.47 6.96 28.26
CA ARG A 103 3.67 6.32 29.56
C ARG A 103 2.55 6.63 30.54
N GLU A 104 2.08 7.87 30.56
CA GLU A 104 0.96 8.30 31.40
C GLU A 104 -0.31 7.53 31.05
N ILE A 105 -0.67 7.47 29.75
CA ILE A 105 -1.83 6.68 29.29
C ILE A 105 -1.69 5.20 29.63
N GLU A 106 -0.54 4.60 29.36
CA GLU A 106 -0.29 3.18 29.66
C GLU A 106 -0.43 2.90 31.16
N SER A 107 0.05 3.80 32.01
CA SER A 107 -0.03 3.67 33.48
C SER A 107 -1.45 3.82 34.00
N GLU A 108 -2.15 4.91 33.61
CA GLU A 108 -3.51 5.20 34.11
C GLU A 108 -4.52 4.14 33.62
N VAL A 109 -4.49 3.79 32.35
CA VAL A 109 -5.36 2.76 31.77
C VAL A 109 -5.05 1.39 32.38
N GLY A 110 -3.77 1.04 32.49
CA GLY A 110 -3.35 -0.23 33.11
C GLY A 110 -3.80 -0.35 34.56
N ALA A 111 -3.63 0.69 35.35
CA ALA A 111 -4.05 0.71 36.77
C ALA A 111 -5.58 0.64 36.89
N LYS A 112 -6.32 1.31 36.00
CA LYS A 112 -7.79 1.39 36.06
C LYS A 112 -8.45 0.04 35.75
N ILE A 113 -7.98 -0.68 34.73
CA ILE A 113 -8.55 -1.97 34.26
C ILE A 113 -8.06 -3.15 35.11
N SER A 114 -6.90 -3.03 35.76
CA SER A 114 -6.25 -4.13 36.47
C SER A 114 -7.12 -4.70 37.56
N SER A 115 -7.29 -6.01 37.58
CA SER A 115 -8.05 -6.77 38.57
C SER A 115 -7.52 -8.20 38.70
N ASN A 116 -8.05 -8.98 39.64
CA ASN A 116 -7.69 -10.40 39.74
C ASN A 116 -8.05 -11.21 38.49
N GLN A 117 -9.07 -10.79 37.75
CA GLN A 117 -9.48 -11.45 36.49
C GLN A 117 -8.75 -10.90 35.28
N ARG A 118 -8.13 -9.71 35.38
CA ARG A 118 -7.41 -9.01 34.34
C ARG A 118 -6.06 -8.50 34.87
N PRO A 119 -5.10 -9.40 35.15
CA PRO A 119 -3.76 -8.99 35.60
C PRO A 119 -2.98 -8.35 34.44
N VAL A 120 -2.11 -7.40 34.79
CA VAL A 120 -1.19 -6.81 33.79
C VAL A 120 -0.03 -7.77 33.51
N ASP A 121 0.20 -8.07 32.24
CA ASP A 121 1.40 -8.77 31.74
C ASP A 121 1.98 -7.99 30.56
N LEU A 122 3.17 -7.44 30.76
CA LEU A 122 3.83 -6.61 29.72
C LEU A 122 4.63 -7.42 28.72
N GLU A 123 4.93 -8.70 29.02
CA GLU A 123 5.76 -9.55 28.16
C GLU A 123 4.91 -10.45 27.25
N ASN A 124 3.95 -11.15 27.81
CA ASN A 124 3.12 -12.12 27.11
C ASN A 124 1.63 -11.97 27.45
N PRO A 125 1.00 -10.81 27.19
CA PRO A 125 -0.39 -10.59 27.50
C PRO A 125 -1.31 -11.47 26.64
N ASP A 126 -2.47 -11.89 27.16
CA ASP A 126 -3.53 -12.53 26.37
C ASP A 126 -4.17 -11.52 25.41
N SER A 127 -4.30 -10.26 25.84
CA SER A 127 -4.83 -9.17 25.01
C SER A 127 -3.93 -7.94 25.05
N GLU A 128 -3.80 -7.26 23.92
CA GLU A 128 -3.10 -5.98 23.82
C GLU A 128 -4.09 -4.86 23.51
N ILE A 129 -4.27 -3.94 24.46
CA ILE A 129 -5.06 -2.72 24.26
C ILE A 129 -4.15 -1.69 23.60
N VAL A 130 -4.48 -1.27 22.39
CA VAL A 130 -3.76 -0.20 21.69
C VAL A 130 -4.51 1.10 21.88
N VAL A 131 -3.81 2.15 22.32
CA VAL A 131 -4.35 3.51 22.45
C VAL A 131 -3.58 4.42 21.51
N ILE A 132 -4.26 5.03 20.54
CA ILE A 132 -3.66 5.92 19.56
C ILE A 132 -4.06 7.36 19.85
N LEU A 133 -3.06 8.20 20.09
CA LEU A 133 -3.19 9.63 20.29
C LEU A 133 -2.80 10.31 18.96
N ALA A 134 -3.78 10.55 18.10
CA ALA A 134 -3.58 11.14 16.78
C ALA A 134 -3.85 12.64 16.81
N GLY A 135 -2.90 13.43 16.36
CA GLY A 135 -2.99 14.89 16.32
C GLY A 135 -2.39 15.47 15.04
N PRO A 136 -2.35 16.79 14.90
CA PRO A 136 -1.78 17.46 13.74
C PRO A 136 -0.27 17.24 13.60
N GLY A 137 0.31 17.68 12.48
CA GLY A 137 1.75 17.62 12.23
C GLY A 137 2.29 16.28 11.74
N GLU A 138 1.43 15.32 11.39
CA GLU A 138 1.86 14.14 10.64
C GLU A 138 2.34 14.56 9.25
N SER A 139 3.58 14.26 8.91
CA SER A 139 4.16 14.59 7.61
C SER A 139 5.11 13.49 7.17
N SER A 140 4.90 12.99 5.97
CA SER A 140 5.76 11.99 5.32
C SER A 140 6.70 12.61 4.27
N GLY A 141 6.63 13.93 4.06
CA GLY A 141 7.29 14.60 2.95
C GLY A 141 6.56 14.45 1.61
N HIS A 142 5.37 13.85 1.61
CA HIS A 142 4.43 13.79 0.49
C HIS A 142 3.24 14.68 0.78
N TRP A 143 2.66 15.27 -0.29
CA TRP A 143 1.41 16.01 -0.13
C TRP A 143 0.28 15.09 0.32
N ASP A 144 -0.51 15.56 1.28
CA ASP A 144 -1.62 14.81 1.85
C ASP A 144 -2.74 15.78 2.25
N ASP A 145 -3.95 15.54 1.79
CA ASP A 145 -5.16 16.33 2.07
C ASP A 145 -6.00 15.76 3.21
N ALA A 146 -5.58 14.64 3.81
CA ALA A 146 -6.33 14.03 4.89
C ALA A 146 -6.35 14.92 6.14
N GLN A 147 -7.54 15.04 6.73
CA GLN A 147 -7.74 15.80 7.95
C GLN A 147 -6.92 15.20 9.10
N GLN A 148 -6.35 16.09 9.91
CA GLN A 148 -5.55 15.75 11.09
C GLN A 148 -6.22 16.26 12.37
N ASN A 149 -7.53 16.07 12.47
CA ASN A 149 -8.28 16.44 13.67
C ASN A 149 -7.82 15.61 14.88
N PRO A 150 -7.66 16.24 16.05
CA PRO A 150 -7.25 15.51 17.25
C PRO A 150 -8.23 14.38 17.60
N LEU A 151 -7.71 13.17 17.69
CA LEU A 151 -8.46 11.94 17.89
C LEU A 151 -7.74 11.01 18.88
N ILE A 152 -8.48 10.44 19.81
CA ILE A 152 -8.04 9.31 20.63
C ILE A 152 -8.82 8.09 20.15
N LEU A 153 -8.12 7.04 19.77
CA LEU A 153 -8.72 5.77 19.36
C LEU A 153 -8.13 4.65 20.21
N TRP A 154 -8.96 3.72 20.65
CA TRP A 154 -8.50 2.52 21.34
C TRP A 154 -9.24 1.28 20.85
N GLY A 155 -8.65 0.12 21.11
CA GLY A 155 -9.20 -1.17 20.76
C GLY A 155 -8.21 -2.29 21.03
N ILE A 156 -8.53 -3.49 20.61
CA ILE A 156 -7.71 -4.69 20.80
C ILE A 156 -6.89 -4.92 19.53
N ARG A 157 -5.57 -5.12 19.69
CA ARG A 157 -4.70 -5.51 18.57
C ARG A 157 -5.09 -6.88 18.07
N ASP A 158 -5.22 -7.03 16.76
CA ASP A 158 -5.35 -8.32 16.14
C ASP A 158 -3.97 -8.99 16.01
N ARG A 159 -3.72 -10.02 16.82
CA ARG A 159 -2.44 -10.72 16.85
C ARG A 159 -2.27 -11.74 15.71
N SER A 160 -3.34 -12.04 14.97
CA SER A 160 -3.28 -12.88 13.77
C SER A 160 -2.75 -12.10 12.56
N PHE A 161 -2.81 -10.75 12.60
CA PHE A 161 -2.21 -9.94 11.57
C PHE A 161 -0.67 -10.01 11.63
N PRO A 162 0.03 -10.31 10.50
CA PRO A 162 1.47 -10.55 10.52
C PRO A 162 2.33 -9.29 10.83
N GLY A 163 1.69 -8.11 10.85
CA GLY A 163 2.38 -6.83 11.08
C GLY A 163 2.98 -6.23 9.81
N THR A 164 3.87 -5.27 10.00
CA THR A 164 4.53 -4.54 8.92
C THR A 164 5.22 -5.48 7.93
N TYR A 165 4.90 -5.36 6.65
CA TYR A 165 5.54 -6.12 5.60
C TYR A 165 7.04 -5.86 5.53
N VAL A 166 7.83 -6.93 5.54
CA VAL A 166 9.29 -6.90 5.41
C VAL A 166 9.68 -7.79 4.24
N GLY A 167 9.84 -7.22 3.07
CA GLY A 167 10.28 -7.94 1.88
C GLY A 167 11.74 -8.39 1.96
N THR A 168 12.08 -9.38 1.16
CA THR A 168 13.45 -9.84 1.05
C THR A 168 14.29 -8.87 0.21
N SER A 169 15.40 -8.36 0.78
CA SER A 169 16.30 -7.44 0.08
C SER A 169 16.69 -7.96 -1.31
N PRO A 170 16.62 -7.14 -2.36
CA PRO A 170 17.02 -7.52 -3.71
C PRO A 170 18.45 -8.10 -3.81
N THR A 171 19.36 -7.63 -2.98
CA THR A 171 20.76 -8.13 -2.93
C THR A 171 20.90 -9.58 -2.46
N LYS A 172 19.85 -10.16 -1.89
CA LYS A 172 19.82 -11.57 -1.49
C LYS A 172 19.31 -12.50 -2.60
N ARG A 173 18.78 -11.92 -3.70
CA ARG A 173 18.29 -12.70 -4.84
C ARG A 173 19.43 -13.29 -5.65
N PRO A 174 19.30 -14.49 -6.21
CA PRO A 174 20.31 -15.11 -7.05
C PRO A 174 20.68 -14.26 -8.28
N PHE A 175 19.68 -13.59 -8.88
CA PHE A 175 19.87 -12.63 -9.95
C PHE A 175 19.53 -11.24 -9.49
N PHE A 176 20.51 -10.34 -9.44
CA PHE A 176 20.38 -8.98 -8.95
C PHE A 176 20.96 -7.95 -9.92
N LYS A 177 20.28 -6.80 -10.01
CA LYS A 177 20.77 -5.59 -10.69
C LYS A 177 20.53 -4.37 -9.81
N PRO A 178 21.42 -3.35 -9.85
CA PRO A 178 21.29 -2.14 -9.02
C PRO A 178 19.98 -1.36 -9.18
N VAL A 179 19.30 -1.54 -10.32
CA VAL A 179 18.01 -0.90 -10.66
C VAL A 179 16.78 -1.70 -10.21
N THR A 180 16.98 -2.77 -9.45
CA THR A 180 15.89 -3.61 -8.95
C THR A 180 14.97 -2.82 -8.01
N MET A 181 13.66 -2.91 -8.25
CA MET A 181 12.64 -2.26 -7.43
C MET A 181 12.68 -2.76 -5.98
N ASP A 182 12.41 -1.86 -5.03
CA ASP A 182 12.23 -2.21 -3.62
C ASP A 182 11.04 -3.18 -3.46
N PRO A 183 11.19 -4.29 -2.71
CA PRO A 183 10.14 -5.30 -2.53
C PRO A 183 8.84 -4.74 -1.96
N ARG A 184 8.94 -3.80 -1.03
CA ARG A 184 7.76 -3.16 -0.43
C ARG A 184 6.97 -2.37 -1.46
N LEU A 185 7.66 -1.69 -2.37
CA LEU A 185 7.02 -0.94 -3.44
C LEU A 185 6.42 -1.89 -4.50
N ALA A 186 7.12 -2.97 -4.85
CA ALA A 186 6.60 -4.00 -5.75
C ALA A 186 5.33 -4.66 -5.19
N ARG A 187 5.35 -5.05 -3.91
CA ARG A 187 4.18 -5.57 -3.18
C ARG A 187 3.02 -4.59 -3.19
N LEU A 188 3.31 -3.31 -2.91
CA LEU A 188 2.32 -2.24 -2.93
C LEU A 188 1.65 -2.12 -4.28
N MET A 189 2.41 -2.12 -5.38
CA MET A 189 1.85 -2.01 -6.73
C MET A 189 0.92 -3.18 -7.06
N VAL A 190 1.27 -4.39 -6.63
CA VAL A 190 0.38 -5.56 -6.76
C VAL A 190 -0.90 -5.36 -5.96
N SER A 191 -0.81 -4.99 -4.67
CA SER A 191 -1.98 -4.74 -3.81
C SER A 191 -2.88 -3.62 -4.34
N LEU A 192 -2.29 -2.54 -4.86
CA LEU A 192 -3.03 -1.42 -5.45
C LEU A 192 -3.85 -1.83 -6.68
N SER A 193 -3.43 -2.85 -7.42
CA SER A 193 -4.15 -3.31 -8.61
C SER A 193 -5.47 -4.04 -8.30
N PHE A 194 -5.75 -4.36 -7.02
CA PHE A 194 -6.93 -5.12 -6.58
C PHE A 194 -8.21 -4.28 -6.45
N PHE A 195 -8.21 -3.03 -6.85
CA PHE A 195 -9.35 -2.11 -6.64
C PHE A 195 -10.66 -2.51 -7.36
N ARG A 196 -10.63 -3.53 -8.22
CA ARG A 196 -11.82 -4.21 -8.79
C ARG A 196 -12.00 -5.63 -8.26
N GLY A 197 -11.25 -6.01 -7.24
CA GLY A 197 -11.16 -7.35 -6.67
C GLY A 197 -9.80 -8.01 -6.95
N PRO A 198 -9.49 -9.14 -6.31
CA PRO A 198 -8.28 -9.88 -6.56
C PRO A 198 -8.25 -10.37 -8.02
N PRO A 199 -7.14 -10.15 -8.76
CA PRO A 199 -7.02 -10.59 -10.14
C PRO A 199 -6.87 -12.12 -10.24
N SER A 200 -7.25 -12.67 -11.37
CA SER A 200 -6.94 -14.07 -11.71
C SER A 200 -5.46 -14.24 -12.06
N VAL A 201 -4.89 -13.26 -12.75
CA VAL A 201 -3.49 -13.24 -13.19
C VAL A 201 -2.91 -11.84 -13.02
N VAL A 202 -1.67 -11.76 -12.55
CA VAL A 202 -0.86 -10.53 -12.61
C VAL A 202 0.07 -10.61 -13.82
N VAL A 203 0.06 -9.58 -14.67
CA VAL A 203 0.87 -9.48 -15.88
C VAL A 203 1.89 -8.36 -15.74
N ASP A 204 3.18 -8.70 -15.82
CA ASP A 204 4.31 -7.76 -15.80
C ASP A 204 5.07 -7.81 -17.14
N PRO A 205 4.78 -6.88 -18.09
CA PRO A 205 5.42 -6.85 -19.40
C PRO A 205 6.83 -6.24 -19.42
N PHE A 206 7.35 -5.84 -18.26
CA PHE A 206 8.69 -5.25 -18.09
C PHE A 206 9.39 -5.85 -16.87
N CYS A 207 9.41 -7.16 -16.77
CA CYS A 207 9.71 -7.85 -15.51
C CYS A 207 11.12 -7.61 -14.95
N GLY A 208 12.09 -7.25 -15.80
CA GLY A 208 13.45 -6.97 -15.37
C GLY A 208 14.05 -8.13 -14.57
N THR A 209 14.26 -7.92 -13.26
CA THR A 209 14.75 -8.95 -12.33
C THR A 209 13.62 -9.70 -11.60
N GLY A 210 12.38 -9.53 -12.02
CA GLY A 210 11.20 -10.21 -11.46
C GLY A 210 10.67 -9.60 -10.16
N GLY A 211 10.92 -8.32 -9.89
CA GLY A 211 10.53 -7.70 -8.63
C GLY A 211 9.03 -7.81 -8.34
N ILE A 212 8.19 -7.40 -9.28
CA ILE A 212 6.72 -7.46 -9.19
C ILE A 212 6.24 -8.92 -9.28
N ALA A 213 6.79 -9.70 -10.20
CA ALA A 213 6.41 -11.10 -10.39
C ALA A 213 6.64 -11.95 -9.11
N ILE A 214 7.75 -11.74 -8.39
CA ILE A 214 8.02 -12.40 -7.12
C ILE A 214 6.93 -12.05 -6.09
N GLU A 215 6.60 -10.78 -5.95
CA GLU A 215 5.63 -10.33 -4.96
C GLU A 215 4.21 -10.82 -5.26
N ALA A 216 3.83 -10.90 -6.55
CA ALA A 216 2.58 -11.49 -6.98
C ALA A 216 2.53 -13.00 -6.68
N SER A 217 3.59 -13.74 -7.03
CA SER A 217 3.71 -15.17 -6.73
C SER A 217 3.67 -15.47 -5.22
N MET A 218 4.30 -14.64 -4.39
CA MET A 218 4.24 -14.76 -2.93
C MET A 218 2.85 -14.48 -2.34
N LEU A 219 1.97 -13.79 -3.07
CA LEU A 219 0.54 -13.65 -2.74
C LEU A 219 -0.33 -14.81 -3.26
N GLY A 220 0.28 -15.85 -3.82
CA GLY A 220 -0.45 -16.98 -4.38
C GLY A 220 -1.08 -16.71 -5.75
N LEU A 221 -0.78 -15.57 -6.40
CA LEU A 221 -1.37 -15.20 -7.68
C LEU A 221 -0.62 -15.84 -8.84
N GLU A 222 -1.37 -16.30 -9.84
CA GLU A 222 -0.78 -16.69 -11.11
C GLU A 222 -0.12 -15.44 -11.75
N THR A 223 1.09 -15.59 -12.29
CA THR A 223 1.89 -14.48 -12.75
C THR A 223 2.44 -14.72 -14.14
N PHE A 224 2.18 -13.80 -15.07
CA PHE A 224 2.78 -13.79 -16.39
C PHE A 224 3.76 -12.62 -16.46
N ALA A 225 5.00 -12.91 -16.82
CA ALA A 225 6.06 -11.92 -16.84
C ALA A 225 6.81 -11.97 -18.17
N SER A 226 7.22 -10.82 -18.70
CA SER A 226 8.03 -10.78 -19.91
C SER A 226 9.04 -9.63 -19.88
N ASP A 227 10.07 -9.80 -20.66
CA ASP A 227 11.08 -8.78 -20.94
C ASP A 227 11.64 -8.98 -22.36
N LEU A 228 12.11 -7.90 -22.97
CA LEU A 228 12.76 -7.98 -24.29
C LEU A 228 14.17 -8.58 -24.20
N ASP A 229 14.87 -8.40 -23.07
CA ASP A 229 16.20 -8.98 -22.78
C ASP A 229 16.09 -10.40 -22.21
N SER A 230 16.56 -11.40 -22.96
CA SER A 230 16.57 -12.81 -22.54
C SER A 230 17.26 -13.05 -21.20
N ARG A 231 18.27 -12.24 -20.86
CA ARG A 231 18.95 -12.34 -19.55
C ARG A 231 18.05 -11.94 -18.38
N MET A 232 17.10 -11.01 -18.62
CA MET A 232 16.09 -10.65 -17.63
C MET A 232 15.08 -11.78 -17.46
N VAL A 233 14.62 -12.38 -18.56
CA VAL A 233 13.73 -13.55 -18.55
C VAL A 233 14.34 -14.70 -17.74
N GLU A 234 15.56 -15.12 -18.07
CA GLU A 234 16.30 -16.17 -17.35
C GLU A 234 16.51 -15.82 -15.86
N GLY A 235 16.91 -14.57 -15.60
CA GLY A 235 17.12 -14.10 -14.23
C GLY A 235 15.83 -14.04 -13.40
N THR A 236 14.71 -13.67 -14.03
CA THR A 236 13.39 -13.67 -13.39
C THR A 236 12.94 -15.09 -13.03
N ILE A 237 13.14 -16.08 -13.91
CA ILE A 237 12.84 -17.48 -13.63
C ILE A 237 13.64 -17.96 -12.41
N VAL A 238 14.96 -17.73 -12.41
CA VAL A 238 15.85 -18.11 -11.29
C VAL A 238 15.39 -17.46 -9.97
N ASN A 239 14.96 -16.21 -10.02
CA ASN A 239 14.48 -15.50 -8.83
C ASN A 239 13.12 -16.01 -8.34
N LEU A 240 12.20 -16.36 -9.23
CA LEU A 240 10.89 -16.94 -8.89
C LEU A 240 11.06 -18.33 -8.26
N ASP A 241 11.92 -19.18 -8.84
CA ASP A 241 12.28 -20.49 -8.26
C ASP A 241 12.88 -20.36 -6.87
N TRP A 242 13.73 -19.37 -6.68
CA TRP A 242 14.35 -19.10 -5.38
C TRP A 242 13.35 -18.59 -4.35
N ALA A 243 12.42 -17.68 -4.76
CA ALA A 243 11.43 -17.08 -3.86
C ALA A 243 10.41 -18.08 -3.33
N LYS A 244 10.12 -19.17 -4.10
CA LYS A 244 9.19 -20.24 -3.72
C LYS A 244 7.81 -19.70 -3.34
N GLY A 245 7.30 -18.72 -4.09
CA GLY A 245 5.93 -18.25 -3.94
C GLY A 245 4.92 -19.38 -4.24
N GLU A 246 3.72 -19.23 -3.72
CA GLU A 246 2.64 -20.22 -3.91
C GLU A 246 1.96 -20.11 -5.29
N GLY A 247 2.04 -18.93 -5.92
CA GLY A 247 1.46 -18.67 -7.24
C GLY A 247 2.27 -19.32 -8.37
N SER A 248 1.56 -19.89 -9.36
CA SER A 248 2.19 -20.35 -10.59
C SER A 248 2.71 -19.17 -11.43
N TYR A 249 3.69 -19.42 -12.29
CA TYR A 249 4.21 -18.37 -13.16
C TYR A 249 4.55 -18.85 -14.56
N ARG A 250 4.53 -17.91 -15.51
CA ARG A 250 5.06 -18.07 -16.85
C ARG A 250 5.91 -16.86 -17.18
N VAL A 251 7.11 -17.09 -17.72
CA VAL A 251 8.03 -16.02 -18.10
C VAL A 251 8.46 -16.22 -19.53
N GLU A 252 8.21 -15.23 -20.38
CA GLU A 252 8.47 -15.30 -21.83
C GLU A 252 9.28 -14.11 -22.31
N ARG A 253 10.04 -14.32 -23.36
CA ARG A 253 10.71 -13.23 -24.05
C ARG A 253 9.79 -12.62 -25.08
N CYS A 254 9.23 -11.45 -24.80
CA CYS A 254 8.48 -10.69 -25.80
C CYS A 254 8.54 -9.19 -25.51
N SER A 255 8.18 -8.38 -26.51
CA SER A 255 8.02 -6.95 -26.31
C SER A 255 6.67 -6.65 -25.63
N ALA A 256 6.60 -5.56 -24.89
CA ALA A 256 5.40 -5.21 -24.10
C ALA A 256 4.17 -4.90 -24.98
N ASP A 257 4.36 -4.42 -26.21
CA ASP A 257 3.30 -4.18 -27.18
C ASP A 257 2.79 -5.47 -27.85
N GLY A 258 3.53 -6.59 -27.73
CA GLY A 258 3.21 -7.91 -28.27
C GLY A 258 2.65 -8.93 -27.28
N ILE A 259 2.44 -8.58 -25.98
CA ILE A 259 2.02 -9.56 -24.96
C ILE A 259 0.67 -10.21 -25.27
N HIS A 260 -0.24 -9.52 -25.97
CA HIS A 260 -1.54 -10.08 -26.37
C HIS A 260 -1.41 -11.21 -27.40
N GLU A 261 -0.34 -11.23 -28.19
CA GLU A 261 -0.08 -12.31 -29.15
C GLU A 261 0.47 -13.57 -28.46
N VAL A 262 1.22 -13.37 -27.35
CA VAL A 262 1.85 -14.48 -26.61
C VAL A 262 0.86 -15.17 -25.68
N TRP A 263 0.04 -14.40 -24.94
CA TRP A 263 -0.83 -14.96 -23.89
C TRP A 263 -2.31 -14.94 -24.24
N GLY A 264 -2.71 -14.30 -25.35
CA GLY A 264 -4.10 -14.25 -25.80
C GLY A 264 -5.00 -13.45 -24.86
N ASN A 265 -6.29 -13.79 -24.86
CA ASN A 265 -7.29 -13.11 -24.04
C ASN A 265 -7.29 -13.67 -22.61
N LEU A 266 -7.28 -12.77 -21.62
CA LEU A 266 -7.37 -13.08 -20.21
C LEU A 266 -8.48 -12.23 -19.58
N GLU A 267 -9.29 -12.84 -18.73
CA GLU A 267 -10.32 -12.15 -17.95
C GLU A 267 -9.84 -11.89 -16.53
N GLY A 268 -10.24 -10.77 -15.94
CA GLY A 268 -9.95 -10.43 -14.55
C GLY A 268 -8.46 -10.33 -14.23
N CYS A 269 -7.63 -9.90 -15.18
CA CYS A 269 -6.20 -9.78 -14.95
C CYS A 269 -5.81 -8.36 -14.51
N SER A 270 -4.66 -8.24 -13.84
CA SER A 270 -4.04 -6.96 -13.49
C SER A 270 -2.69 -6.80 -14.17
N PHE A 271 -2.51 -5.72 -14.91
CA PHE A 271 -1.22 -5.32 -15.47
C PHE A 271 -0.49 -4.46 -14.47
N VAL A 272 0.62 -4.98 -13.94
CA VAL A 272 1.41 -4.29 -12.90
C VAL A 272 2.84 -4.17 -13.37
N PHE A 273 3.32 -2.95 -13.60
CA PHE A 273 4.64 -2.78 -14.20
C PHE A 273 5.27 -1.41 -13.96
N ASP A 274 6.60 -1.38 -14.06
CA ASP A 274 7.48 -0.19 -14.07
C ASP A 274 8.17 -0.15 -15.44
N PRO A 275 7.68 0.63 -16.42
CA PRO A 275 8.23 0.63 -17.78
C PRO A 275 9.67 1.15 -17.80
N PRO A 276 10.50 0.76 -18.80
CA PRO A 276 11.87 1.20 -18.86
C PRO A 276 11.97 2.69 -19.17
N TYR A 277 12.90 3.38 -18.49
CA TYR A 277 13.21 4.78 -18.71
C TYR A 277 14.66 4.91 -19.20
N GLY A 278 14.90 5.74 -20.20
CA GLY A 278 16.24 6.05 -20.70
C GLY A 278 17.11 6.75 -19.65
N ARG A 279 18.39 7.03 -19.97
CA ARG A 279 19.34 7.69 -19.03
C ARG A 279 18.88 9.08 -18.56
N ASN A 280 17.99 9.73 -19.32
CA ASN A 280 17.25 10.95 -18.90
C ASN A 280 15.78 10.55 -18.71
N ALA A 281 15.54 9.81 -17.70
CA ALA A 281 14.41 8.95 -17.43
C ALA A 281 12.99 9.53 -17.63
N TRP A 282 12.84 10.80 -17.85
CA TRP A 282 11.52 11.45 -17.94
C TRP A 282 11.30 12.20 -19.28
N THR A 283 12.21 12.08 -20.27
CA THR A 283 12.15 12.85 -21.51
C THR A 283 12.32 12.04 -22.81
N SER A 284 12.31 10.69 -22.81
CA SER A 284 12.51 9.94 -24.06
C SER A 284 11.18 9.63 -24.76
N GLU A 285 11.00 10.09 -25.99
CA GLU A 285 9.87 9.73 -26.87
C GLU A 285 9.74 8.21 -27.01
N ASP A 286 10.84 7.48 -27.14
CA ASP A 286 10.86 6.02 -27.24
C ASP A 286 10.22 5.34 -26.02
N GLY A 287 10.44 5.88 -24.79
CA GLY A 287 9.84 5.34 -23.55
C GLY A 287 8.33 5.53 -23.50
N LEU A 288 7.82 6.64 -24.00
CA LEU A 288 6.39 6.91 -24.08
C LEU A 288 5.69 5.97 -25.06
N ASP A 289 6.24 5.75 -26.24
CA ASP A 289 5.67 4.85 -27.25
C ASP A 289 5.64 3.41 -26.77
N VAL A 290 6.70 2.96 -26.08
CA VAL A 290 6.74 1.62 -25.45
C VAL A 290 5.69 1.48 -24.36
N PHE A 291 5.49 2.50 -23.54
CA PHE A 291 4.45 2.53 -22.50
C PHE A 291 3.04 2.46 -23.09
N LEU A 292 2.74 3.30 -24.08
CA LEU A 292 1.42 3.32 -24.74
C LEU A 292 1.16 2.05 -25.55
N GLY A 293 2.20 1.47 -26.14
CA GLY A 293 2.14 0.15 -26.81
C GLY A 293 1.77 -0.96 -25.83
N ALA A 294 2.39 -0.96 -24.64
CA ALA A 294 2.04 -1.90 -23.57
C ALA A 294 0.58 -1.75 -23.11
N LEU A 295 0.08 -0.52 -22.92
CA LEU A 295 -1.31 -0.25 -22.57
C LEU A 295 -2.28 -0.76 -23.65
N SER A 296 -1.97 -0.49 -24.91
CA SER A 296 -2.78 -0.95 -26.06
C SER A 296 -2.82 -2.49 -26.14
N SER A 297 -1.68 -3.14 -25.88
CA SER A 297 -1.59 -4.61 -25.83
C SER A 297 -2.38 -5.18 -24.66
N ALA A 298 -2.24 -4.59 -23.48
CA ALA A 298 -2.99 -4.95 -22.29
C ALA A 298 -4.51 -4.84 -22.52
N ARG A 299 -4.96 -3.78 -23.20
CA ARG A 299 -6.39 -3.59 -23.52
C ARG A 299 -6.92 -4.65 -24.47
N LYS A 300 -6.11 -5.11 -25.43
CA LYS A 300 -6.47 -6.25 -26.30
C LYS A 300 -6.56 -7.56 -25.56
N MET A 301 -5.71 -7.76 -24.53
CA MET A 301 -5.72 -8.96 -23.69
C MET A 301 -6.93 -9.04 -22.78
N SER A 302 -7.36 -7.92 -22.19
CA SER A 302 -8.41 -7.92 -21.17
C SER A 302 -9.36 -6.75 -21.35
N GLN A 303 -10.66 -7.09 -21.31
CA GLN A 303 -11.74 -6.10 -21.39
C GLN A 303 -12.12 -5.53 -20.02
N ASP A 304 -11.81 -6.23 -18.93
CA ASP A 304 -12.18 -5.95 -17.55
C ASP A 304 -10.98 -5.77 -16.60
N GLY A 305 -9.77 -5.85 -17.13
CA GLY A 305 -8.53 -5.80 -16.36
C GLY A 305 -8.28 -4.45 -15.65
N THR A 306 -7.22 -4.41 -14.87
CA THR A 306 -6.74 -3.20 -14.21
C THR A 306 -5.28 -2.92 -14.58
N VAL A 307 -4.85 -1.66 -14.48
CA VAL A 307 -3.44 -1.29 -14.62
C VAL A 307 -2.98 -0.61 -13.34
N CYS A 308 -1.82 -1.03 -12.83
CA CYS A 308 -1.04 -0.30 -11.85
C CYS A 308 0.37 -0.10 -12.41
N THR A 309 0.73 1.13 -12.70
CA THR A 309 2.04 1.44 -13.26
C THR A 309 2.73 2.56 -12.50
N MET A 310 4.05 2.59 -12.55
CA MET A 310 4.85 3.63 -11.90
C MET A 310 5.65 4.39 -12.96
N LEU A 311 5.33 5.67 -13.14
CA LEU A 311 5.89 6.52 -14.18
C LEU A 311 6.86 7.57 -13.60
N PRO A 312 7.93 7.95 -14.34
CA PRO A 312 8.81 9.03 -13.90
C PRO A 312 8.08 10.37 -13.97
N ALA A 313 8.22 11.17 -12.92
CA ALA A 313 7.60 12.47 -12.80
C ALA A 313 8.62 13.53 -12.32
N ASN A 314 8.35 14.80 -12.63
CA ASN A 314 9.17 15.88 -12.11
C ASN A 314 9.05 16.02 -10.58
N PRO A 315 10.09 16.54 -9.88
CA PRO A 315 10.09 16.64 -8.42
C PRO A 315 8.99 17.55 -7.84
N ASP A 316 8.45 18.47 -8.62
CA ASP A 316 7.42 19.41 -8.16
C ASP A 316 6.06 18.74 -7.90
N ALA A 317 5.84 17.55 -8.44
CA ALA A 317 4.68 16.71 -8.15
C ALA A 317 4.44 16.41 -6.65
N LEU A 318 5.43 16.66 -5.80
CA LEU A 318 5.35 16.39 -4.36
C LEU A 318 4.86 17.58 -3.52
N LYS A 319 4.82 18.78 -4.10
CA LYS A 319 4.58 20.03 -3.35
C LYS A 319 3.11 20.37 -3.16
N GLY A 320 2.22 19.66 -3.84
CA GLY A 320 0.79 19.92 -3.82
C GLY A 320 -0.01 18.79 -4.45
N PRO A 321 -1.31 19.00 -4.67
CA PRO A 321 -2.12 18.08 -5.46
C PRO A 321 -1.51 17.94 -6.85
N VAL A 322 -1.82 16.84 -7.52
CA VAL A 322 -1.46 16.65 -8.93
C VAL A 322 -2.01 17.83 -9.72
N SER A 323 -1.12 18.65 -10.27
CA SER A 323 -1.42 19.97 -10.84
C SER A 323 -1.07 20.01 -12.32
N ASP A 324 -1.52 21.07 -13.00
CA ASP A 324 -1.25 21.35 -14.42
C ASP A 324 0.26 21.53 -14.74
N GLN A 325 1.13 21.66 -13.73
CA GLN A 325 2.58 21.73 -13.88
C GLN A 325 3.27 20.37 -13.74
N LEU A 326 2.50 19.31 -13.49
CA LEU A 326 3.03 17.96 -13.40
C LEU A 326 3.42 17.45 -14.77
N GLN A 327 4.71 17.16 -14.93
CA GLN A 327 5.23 16.48 -16.10
C GLN A 327 5.56 15.03 -15.78
N VAL A 328 5.06 14.13 -16.60
CA VAL A 328 5.24 12.68 -16.50
C VAL A 328 5.75 12.17 -17.83
N MET A 329 6.83 11.43 -17.82
CA MET A 329 7.47 10.93 -19.04
C MET A 329 7.83 12.05 -20.06
N GLY A 330 8.11 13.26 -19.58
CA GLY A 330 8.44 14.41 -20.44
C GLY A 330 7.26 15.11 -21.11
N MET A 331 6.04 14.77 -20.73
CA MET A 331 4.78 15.31 -21.24
C MET A 331 3.97 15.91 -20.10
N ASP A 332 3.13 16.89 -20.38
CA ASP A 332 2.15 17.39 -19.43
C ASP A 332 1.19 16.28 -19.01
N TRP A 333 0.85 16.26 -17.72
CA TRP A 333 0.03 15.18 -17.17
C TRP A 333 -1.35 15.06 -17.82
N ASP A 334 -1.99 16.16 -18.15
CA ASP A 334 -3.31 16.15 -18.80
C ASP A 334 -3.23 15.59 -20.24
N ASP A 335 -2.18 15.93 -20.98
CA ASP A 335 -1.92 15.36 -22.31
C ASP A 335 -1.66 13.85 -22.20
N LEU A 336 -0.85 13.41 -21.22
CA LEU A 336 -0.59 11.99 -21.01
C LEU A 336 -1.87 11.22 -20.64
N LYS A 337 -2.75 11.79 -19.80
CA LYS A 337 -4.06 11.20 -19.51
C LYS A 337 -4.91 10.99 -20.77
N GLY A 338 -4.88 11.97 -21.70
CA GLY A 338 -5.53 11.86 -22.99
C GLY A 338 -4.99 10.66 -23.80
N ARG A 339 -3.68 10.48 -23.86
CA ARG A 339 -3.02 9.36 -24.56
C ARG A 339 -3.32 8.01 -23.90
N ILE A 340 -3.37 7.97 -22.57
CA ILE A 340 -3.79 6.78 -21.82
C ILE A 340 -5.24 6.40 -22.17
N MET A 341 -6.12 7.39 -22.24
CA MET A 341 -7.52 7.19 -22.63
C MET A 341 -7.65 6.69 -24.08
N GLU A 342 -6.90 7.24 -25.02
CA GLU A 342 -6.81 6.76 -26.40
C GLU A 342 -6.33 5.31 -26.50
N SER A 343 -5.52 4.85 -25.53
CA SER A 343 -5.08 3.45 -25.42
C SER A 343 -6.12 2.52 -24.79
N GLY A 344 -7.35 3.04 -24.48
CA GLY A 344 -8.46 2.28 -23.94
C GLY A 344 -8.51 2.20 -22.40
N TRP A 345 -7.83 3.13 -21.69
CA TRP A 345 -7.77 3.14 -20.24
C TRP A 345 -8.11 4.50 -19.65
N ASN A 346 -8.91 4.51 -18.58
CA ASN A 346 -9.19 5.70 -17.79
C ASN A 346 -8.34 5.71 -16.52
N VAL A 347 -7.72 6.85 -16.23
CA VAL A 347 -6.98 7.04 -14.97
C VAL A 347 -7.97 7.18 -13.81
N ARG A 348 -7.88 6.26 -12.85
CA ARG A 348 -8.64 6.29 -11.60
C ARG A 348 -7.94 7.13 -10.53
N SER A 349 -6.62 6.96 -10.39
CA SER A 349 -5.83 7.58 -9.34
C SER A 349 -4.41 7.78 -9.81
N ALA A 350 -3.78 8.86 -9.34
CA ALA A 350 -2.40 9.19 -9.61
C ALA A 350 -1.76 9.75 -8.34
N ILE A 351 -0.78 9.04 -7.77
CA ILE A 351 -0.20 9.36 -6.46
C ILE A 351 1.31 9.53 -6.59
N PRO A 352 1.87 10.73 -6.28
CA PRO A 352 3.29 10.98 -6.39
C PRO A 352 4.09 10.24 -5.31
N VAL A 353 5.23 9.68 -5.68
CA VAL A 353 6.19 9.01 -4.79
C VAL A 353 7.55 9.64 -4.95
N ARG A 354 8.12 10.09 -3.83
CA ARG A 354 9.49 10.62 -3.82
C ARG A 354 10.49 9.47 -3.83
N VAL A 355 11.40 9.49 -4.81
CA VAL A 355 12.52 8.55 -4.86
C VAL A 355 13.79 9.20 -4.28
N HIS A 356 14.16 10.39 -4.79
CA HIS A 356 15.24 11.22 -4.26
C HIS A 356 15.06 12.68 -4.68
N LYS A 357 16.01 13.57 -4.34
CA LYS A 357 15.88 15.03 -4.56
C LYS A 357 15.58 15.46 -6.00
N SER A 358 15.99 14.68 -7.01
CA SER A 358 15.84 15.00 -8.42
C SER A 358 14.96 14.02 -9.19
N LEU A 359 14.34 13.06 -8.53
CA LEU A 359 13.47 12.07 -9.18
C LEU A 359 12.25 11.79 -8.30
N SER A 360 11.08 12.00 -8.87
CA SER A 360 9.81 11.52 -8.37
C SER A 360 9.23 10.51 -9.32
N ARG A 361 8.33 9.71 -8.80
CA ARG A 361 7.52 8.75 -9.56
C ARG A 361 6.05 9.07 -9.34
N LEU A 362 5.23 8.69 -10.29
CA LEU A 362 3.79 8.74 -10.18
C LEU A 362 3.26 7.30 -10.26
N VAL A 363 2.62 6.84 -9.20
CA VAL A 363 1.86 5.58 -9.23
C VAL A 363 0.51 5.88 -9.83
N VAL A 364 0.20 5.24 -10.94
CA VAL A 364 -1.02 5.45 -11.73
C VAL A 364 -1.85 4.19 -11.74
N LEU A 365 -3.12 4.30 -11.35
CA LEU A 365 -4.11 3.24 -11.41
C LEU A 365 -5.09 3.52 -12.54
N CYS A 366 -5.32 2.54 -13.41
CA CYS A 366 -6.28 2.69 -14.50
C CYS A 366 -7.25 1.51 -14.55
N HIS A 367 -8.45 1.80 -15.06
CA HIS A 367 -9.47 0.82 -15.44
C HIS A 367 -9.82 0.99 -16.93
N PRO A 368 -10.44 0.00 -17.58
CA PRO A 368 -10.87 0.13 -18.96
C PRO A 368 -11.74 1.36 -19.19
N SER A 369 -11.53 2.05 -20.30
CA SER A 369 -12.50 3.03 -20.82
C SER A 369 -13.73 2.30 -21.36
N ASP A 370 -14.91 2.92 -21.21
CA ASP A 370 -16.18 2.41 -21.71
C ASP A 370 -16.20 2.30 -23.23
#